data_13baecacaccb04df221dd320f01380d2
#
_entry.id   13baecacaccb04df221dd320f01380d2
#
_cell.length_a   1.000
_cell.length_b   1.000
_cell.length_c   1.000
_cell.angle_alpha   90.00
_cell.angle_beta   90.00
_cell.angle_gamma   90.00
#
_symmetry.space_group_name_H-M   'P 1'
#
loop_
_entity.id
_entity.type
_entity.pdbx_description
1 polymer ?
#
loop_
_entity_poly.entity_id
_entity_poly.type
_entity_poly.pdbx_seq_one_letter_code
_entity_poly.pdbx_strand_id
1 'polypeptide(L)'
;MESVEKNKHLIRHLKIQRSAYEKQSSTTAQDNVVLSIMANSTLTTLTLSSNEVGDNGAQVLSEALKTNSILTTLILKRNKIGSYGAQALSEALNINSTLTTLNLSSNSFGSYGAQALSEALKINSTLTTLNLRYNAIGDNGAQALSEALKTNSTLTTLMLSGNSIGDNGARALSKALKTSSTLVTLILNNNSIGDNGAQALAEALKINSTLTTLKLVRNSIENNGAQMLAEALKINSTLTTLNLEKTLIGDNGAQALAEALKINSTLTILNLDGNSIENKGARALAEALKTNSTLTTLHLHVNWIGENGAQAMAEALKINSALITLDLSNNRIECNGGQALCEALKTNSTLTFFNLEGNSIGDNGAQALSEALKINSTLTTLRLYNNSIGENGAQALSEVLKINLTVTILN
;
A
#
# COMPACT_ATOMS: atom_id res chain seq x y z
N MET A 1 24.11 21.02 -18.41
CA MET A 1 25.27 20.25 -17.99
C MET A 1 26.38 21.12 -17.35
N GLU A 2 26.75 22.27 -17.89
CA GLU A 2 27.76 23.17 -17.27
C GLU A 2 27.47 23.61 -15.82
N SER A 3 26.21 23.77 -15.44
CA SER A 3 25.85 24.13 -14.05
C SER A 3 26.05 22.98 -13.05
N VAL A 4 26.03 21.74 -13.50
CA VAL A 4 26.25 20.54 -12.65
C VAL A 4 27.74 20.36 -12.36
N GLU A 5 28.62 20.71 -13.29
CA GLU A 5 30.07 20.63 -13.09
C GLU A 5 30.64 21.67 -12.12
N LYS A 6 30.05 22.87 -12.09
CA LYS A 6 30.49 23.93 -11.18
C LYS A 6 30.12 23.70 -9.70
N ASN A 7 29.12 22.87 -9.42
CA ASN A 7 28.61 22.64 -8.05
C ASN A 7 28.71 21.16 -7.59
N LYS A 8 29.68 20.41 -8.13
CA LYS A 8 29.86 18.98 -7.82
C LYS A 8 29.93 18.65 -6.32
N HIS A 9 30.39 19.57 -5.49
CA HIS A 9 30.56 19.36 -4.04
C HIS A 9 29.33 19.62 -3.19
N LEU A 10 28.23 20.09 -3.79
CA LEU A 10 27.00 20.47 -3.05
C LEU A 10 25.76 19.64 -3.43
N ILE A 11 25.84 18.84 -4.50
CA ILE A 11 24.69 18.08 -5.00
C ILE A 11 24.56 16.77 -4.23
N ARG A 12 23.55 16.66 -3.36
CA ARG A 12 23.20 15.43 -2.64
C ARG A 12 22.15 14.59 -3.36
N HIS A 13 21.27 15.23 -4.14
CA HIS A 13 20.18 14.58 -4.86
C HIS A 13 20.20 15.00 -6.31
N LEU A 14 20.27 14.05 -7.22
CA LEU A 14 20.23 14.30 -8.66
C LEU A 14 19.11 13.50 -9.30
N LYS A 15 18.24 14.19 -10.03
CA LYS A 15 17.20 13.59 -10.86
C LYS A 15 17.44 13.98 -12.31
N ILE A 16 17.63 12.97 -13.16
CA ILE A 16 17.75 13.15 -14.61
C ILE A 16 16.52 12.55 -15.27
N GLN A 17 15.86 13.32 -16.11
CA GLN A 17 14.77 12.86 -16.97
C GLN A 17 15.12 13.19 -18.42
N ARG A 18 14.97 12.20 -19.30
CA ARG A 18 15.16 12.40 -20.74
C ARG A 18 14.02 13.28 -21.26
N SER A 19 14.36 14.38 -21.95
CA SER A 19 13.37 15.14 -22.70
C SER A 19 12.99 14.35 -23.97
N ALA A 20 11.73 14.46 -24.41
CA ALA A 20 11.23 13.76 -25.59
C ALA A 20 11.97 14.13 -26.90
N TYR A 21 12.82 15.13 -26.89
CA TYR A 21 13.56 15.67 -28.03
C TYR A 21 14.99 15.13 -28.20
N GLU A 22 15.57 14.45 -27.20
CA GLU A 22 16.97 13.98 -27.26
C GLU A 22 17.09 12.50 -27.68
N LYS A 23 16.53 12.13 -28.82
CA LYS A 23 16.61 10.75 -29.33
C LYS A 23 17.91 10.35 -30.04
N GLN A 24 18.94 11.21 -30.10
CA GLN A 24 20.11 11.01 -30.97
C GLN A 24 21.49 11.12 -30.30
N SER A 25 21.64 11.03 -28.99
CA SER A 25 22.97 10.93 -28.39
C SER A 25 23.47 9.49 -28.39
N SER A 26 24.74 9.27 -28.75
CA SER A 26 25.38 7.95 -28.75
C SER A 26 25.39 7.36 -27.31
N THR A 27 25.22 6.03 -27.21
CA THR A 27 25.28 5.30 -25.91
C THR A 27 26.52 5.64 -25.08
N THR A 28 27.68 5.80 -25.70
CA THR A 28 28.93 6.16 -25.06
C THR A 28 28.95 7.51 -24.37
N ALA A 29 28.22 8.51 -24.89
CA ALA A 29 28.14 9.84 -24.24
C ALA A 29 27.26 9.81 -23.00
N GLN A 30 26.21 8.99 -22.99
CA GLN A 30 25.35 8.77 -21.82
C GLN A 30 26.11 8.01 -20.72
N ASP A 31 26.88 7.01 -21.07
CA ASP A 31 27.70 6.23 -20.14
C ASP A 31 28.75 7.10 -19.43
N ASN A 32 29.42 7.98 -20.14
CA ASN A 32 30.40 8.91 -19.56
C ASN A 32 29.74 9.91 -18.58
N VAL A 33 28.53 10.37 -18.87
CA VAL A 33 27.78 11.25 -17.95
C VAL A 33 27.42 10.48 -16.66
N VAL A 34 26.98 9.26 -16.77
CA VAL A 34 26.65 8.41 -15.61
C VAL A 34 27.88 8.16 -14.75
N LEU A 35 29.01 7.80 -15.34
CA LEU A 35 30.28 7.60 -14.63
C LEU A 35 30.77 8.87 -13.93
N SER A 36 30.66 10.02 -14.59
CA SER A 36 31.02 11.31 -13.99
C SER A 36 30.12 11.67 -12.79
N ILE A 37 28.84 11.36 -12.87
CA ILE A 37 27.88 11.56 -11.78
C ILE A 37 28.18 10.62 -10.61
N MET A 38 28.45 9.37 -10.88
CA MET A 38 28.76 8.36 -9.85
C MET A 38 30.12 8.59 -9.17
N ALA A 39 31.07 9.31 -9.83
CA ALA A 39 32.31 9.75 -9.22
C ALA A 39 32.14 10.96 -8.28
N ASN A 40 30.92 11.51 -8.15
CA ASN A 40 30.63 12.61 -7.24
C ASN A 40 30.70 12.13 -5.79
N SER A 41 31.52 12.82 -4.98
CA SER A 41 31.79 12.48 -3.58
C SER A 41 30.70 12.94 -2.57
N THR A 42 29.59 13.50 -3.03
CA THR A 42 28.53 14.02 -2.16
C THR A 42 27.13 13.52 -2.54
N LEU A 43 26.99 12.84 -3.69
CA LEU A 43 25.71 12.37 -4.21
C LEU A 43 25.21 11.15 -3.44
N THR A 44 24.19 11.33 -2.63
CA THR A 44 23.55 10.24 -1.87
C THR A 44 22.36 9.63 -2.58
N THR A 45 21.70 10.35 -3.46
CA THR A 45 20.50 9.89 -4.20
C THR A 45 20.64 10.16 -5.69
N LEU A 46 20.55 9.11 -6.49
CA LEU A 46 20.53 9.20 -7.96
C LEU A 46 19.20 8.65 -8.51
N THR A 47 18.48 9.47 -9.26
CA THR A 47 17.24 9.09 -9.94
C THR A 47 17.41 9.21 -11.46
N LEU A 48 17.38 8.07 -12.13
CA LEU A 48 17.47 7.94 -13.60
C LEU A 48 16.20 7.36 -14.22
N SER A 49 15.03 7.62 -13.64
CA SER A 49 13.76 7.06 -14.10
C SER A 49 13.45 7.45 -15.55
N SER A 50 13.01 6.47 -16.36
CA SER A 50 12.56 6.66 -17.76
C SER A 50 13.65 7.21 -18.69
N ASN A 51 14.88 6.68 -18.59
CA ASN A 51 16.03 7.11 -19.39
C ASN A 51 16.54 6.08 -20.40
N GLU A 52 15.84 4.94 -20.55
CA GLU A 52 16.27 3.86 -21.47
C GLU A 52 17.70 3.33 -21.19
N VAL A 53 18.07 3.23 -19.92
CA VAL A 53 19.37 2.73 -19.47
C VAL A 53 19.71 1.37 -20.09
N GLY A 54 18.74 0.46 -20.17
CA GLY A 54 18.93 -0.88 -20.72
C GLY A 54 19.96 -1.70 -19.95
N ASP A 55 20.32 -2.85 -20.51
CA ASP A 55 21.31 -3.75 -19.89
C ASP A 55 22.71 -3.15 -19.91
N ASN A 56 23.10 -2.50 -21.01
CA ASN A 56 24.42 -1.88 -21.13
C ASN A 56 24.63 -0.74 -20.11
N GLY A 57 23.63 0.16 -19.98
CA GLY A 57 23.72 1.22 -18.97
C GLY A 57 23.67 0.69 -17.54
N ALA A 58 22.95 -0.40 -17.29
CA ALA A 58 22.95 -1.10 -16.00
C ALA A 58 24.32 -1.72 -15.70
N GLN A 59 25.04 -2.23 -16.71
CA GLN A 59 26.41 -2.71 -16.57
C GLN A 59 27.36 -1.57 -16.18
N VAL A 60 27.27 -0.42 -16.84
CA VAL A 60 28.10 0.76 -16.50
C VAL A 60 27.82 1.25 -15.08
N LEU A 61 26.55 1.33 -14.69
CA LEU A 61 26.16 1.66 -13.32
C LEU A 61 26.69 0.66 -12.29
N SER A 62 26.65 -0.61 -12.63
CA SER A 62 27.18 -1.70 -11.82
C SER A 62 28.68 -1.52 -11.52
N GLU A 63 29.49 -1.28 -12.53
CA GLU A 63 30.94 -1.04 -12.33
C GLU A 63 31.19 0.18 -11.44
N ALA A 64 30.44 1.27 -11.65
CA ALA A 64 30.56 2.45 -10.82
C ALA A 64 30.12 2.22 -9.37
N LEU A 65 29.06 1.40 -9.15
CA LEU A 65 28.58 1.05 -7.80
C LEU A 65 29.58 0.21 -7.00
N LYS A 66 30.40 -0.62 -7.65
CA LYS A 66 31.41 -1.44 -6.96
C LYS A 66 32.44 -0.59 -6.19
N THR A 67 32.69 0.63 -6.63
CA THR A 67 33.66 1.56 -6.02
C THR A 67 33.02 2.75 -5.31
N ASN A 68 31.74 3.02 -5.58
CA ASN A 68 31.04 4.15 -4.96
C ASN A 68 30.67 3.81 -3.51
N SER A 69 31.13 4.66 -2.59
CA SER A 69 30.93 4.53 -1.14
C SER A 69 30.04 5.63 -0.55
N ILE A 70 29.25 6.34 -1.36
CA ILE A 70 28.47 7.50 -0.94
C ILE A 70 26.97 7.32 -1.28
N LEU A 71 26.67 6.71 -2.41
CA LEU A 71 25.30 6.57 -2.88
C LEU A 71 24.51 5.60 -1.97
N THR A 72 23.44 6.10 -1.39
CA THR A 72 22.54 5.30 -0.55
C THR A 72 21.22 4.94 -1.26
N THR A 73 20.82 5.71 -2.26
CA THR A 73 19.57 5.52 -2.98
C THR A 73 19.77 5.58 -4.49
N LEU A 74 19.40 4.50 -5.18
CA LEU A 74 19.43 4.40 -6.64
C LEU A 74 18.04 4.08 -7.19
N ILE A 75 17.50 4.94 -8.06
CA ILE A 75 16.18 4.77 -8.66
C ILE A 75 16.31 4.65 -10.18
N LEU A 76 16.06 3.43 -10.68
CA LEU A 76 16.17 3.03 -12.09
C LEU A 76 14.80 2.62 -12.67
N LYS A 77 13.72 3.22 -12.20
CA LYS A 77 12.36 2.92 -12.65
C LYS A 77 12.20 3.18 -14.16
N ARG A 78 11.53 2.25 -14.87
CA ARG A 78 11.20 2.36 -16.32
C ARG A 78 12.44 2.60 -17.20
N ASN A 79 13.39 1.68 -17.16
CA ASN A 79 14.64 1.81 -17.91
C ASN A 79 14.93 0.67 -18.89
N LYS A 80 13.98 -0.20 -19.16
CA LYS A 80 14.15 -1.35 -20.07
C LYS A 80 15.32 -2.27 -19.66
N ILE A 81 15.60 -2.34 -18.35
CA ILE A 81 16.63 -3.24 -17.80
C ILE A 81 16.08 -4.67 -17.89
N GLY A 82 16.80 -5.53 -18.58
CA GLY A 82 16.53 -6.95 -18.73
C GLY A 82 17.25 -7.79 -17.67
N SER A 83 17.28 -9.10 -17.92
CA SER A 83 17.93 -10.05 -16.99
C SER A 83 19.44 -9.84 -16.87
N TYR A 84 20.11 -9.49 -17.96
CA TYR A 84 21.55 -9.22 -17.95
C TYR A 84 21.90 -7.96 -17.15
N GLY A 85 21.12 -6.90 -17.28
CA GLY A 85 21.31 -5.68 -16.48
C GLY A 85 21.02 -5.91 -14.99
N ALA A 86 20.01 -6.70 -14.68
CA ALA A 86 19.72 -7.11 -13.29
C ALA A 86 20.85 -7.97 -12.71
N GLN A 87 21.45 -8.87 -13.50
CA GLN A 87 22.61 -9.63 -13.10
C GLN A 87 23.81 -8.73 -12.81
N ALA A 88 24.13 -7.79 -13.70
CA ALA A 88 25.20 -6.83 -13.48
C ALA A 88 25.03 -6.04 -12.18
N LEU A 89 23.81 -5.53 -11.93
CA LEU A 89 23.50 -4.83 -10.68
C LEU A 89 23.62 -5.74 -9.45
N SER A 90 23.28 -7.02 -9.57
CA SER A 90 23.45 -7.99 -8.48
C SER A 90 24.92 -8.22 -8.14
N GLU A 91 25.80 -8.27 -9.13
CA GLU A 91 27.26 -8.37 -8.92
C GLU A 91 27.80 -7.15 -8.17
N ALA A 92 27.28 -5.95 -8.49
CA ALA A 92 27.66 -4.75 -7.74
C ALA A 92 27.15 -4.80 -6.29
N LEU A 93 25.93 -5.27 -6.05
CA LEU A 93 25.38 -5.39 -4.71
C LEU A 93 26.15 -6.37 -3.82
N ASN A 94 26.86 -7.36 -4.37
CA ASN A 94 27.74 -8.25 -3.62
C ASN A 94 28.93 -7.51 -2.97
N ILE A 95 29.30 -6.36 -3.51
CA ILE A 95 30.49 -5.61 -3.10
C ILE A 95 30.07 -4.29 -2.42
N ASN A 96 29.04 -3.64 -2.96
CA ASN A 96 28.60 -2.32 -2.46
C ASN A 96 28.01 -2.43 -1.05
N SER A 97 28.57 -1.64 -0.14
CA SER A 97 28.21 -1.62 1.27
C SER A 97 27.57 -0.29 1.71
N THR A 98 27.01 0.50 0.79
CA THR A 98 26.41 1.81 1.10
C THR A 98 24.99 1.96 0.59
N LEU A 99 24.62 1.23 -0.46
CA LEU A 99 23.27 1.32 -1.03
C LEU A 99 22.24 0.68 -0.09
N THR A 100 21.32 1.50 0.38
CA THR A 100 20.22 1.07 1.26
C THR A 100 18.90 0.94 0.52
N THR A 101 18.72 1.67 -0.57
CA THR A 101 17.48 1.68 -1.36
C THR A 101 17.76 1.48 -2.84
N LEU A 102 17.19 0.43 -3.41
CA LEU A 102 17.23 0.16 -4.85
C LEU A 102 15.82 0.05 -5.42
N ASN A 103 15.53 0.87 -6.42
CA ASN A 103 14.26 0.82 -7.14
C ASN A 103 14.48 0.44 -8.60
N LEU A 104 14.08 -0.78 -8.95
CA LEU A 104 14.12 -1.35 -10.31
C LEU A 104 12.70 -1.51 -10.90
N SER A 105 11.70 -0.78 -10.40
CA SER A 105 10.32 -0.98 -10.82
C SER A 105 10.08 -0.69 -12.30
N SER A 106 9.17 -1.42 -12.91
CA SER A 106 8.79 -1.28 -14.32
C SER A 106 9.99 -1.44 -15.28
N ASN A 107 10.71 -2.52 -15.12
CA ASN A 107 11.72 -3.02 -16.03
C ASN A 107 11.26 -4.37 -16.63
N SER A 108 12.14 -5.19 -17.17
CA SER A 108 11.75 -6.43 -17.86
C SER A 108 12.69 -7.60 -17.57
N PHE A 109 13.24 -7.66 -16.35
CA PHE A 109 14.28 -8.66 -16.04
C PHE A 109 13.73 -10.06 -15.71
N GLY A 110 12.43 -10.22 -15.50
CA GLY A 110 11.80 -11.51 -15.31
C GLY A 110 12.31 -12.33 -14.12
N SER A 111 12.05 -13.62 -14.16
CA SER A 111 12.47 -14.57 -13.10
C SER A 111 14.00 -14.71 -13.02
N TYR A 112 14.70 -14.65 -14.14
CA TYR A 112 16.16 -14.76 -14.15
C TYR A 112 16.85 -13.58 -13.47
N GLY A 113 16.40 -12.35 -13.75
CA GLY A 113 16.92 -11.17 -13.04
C GLY A 113 16.58 -11.18 -11.55
N ALA A 114 15.39 -11.67 -11.19
CA ALA A 114 15.01 -11.85 -9.79
C ALA A 114 15.90 -12.89 -9.09
N GLN A 115 16.26 -13.97 -9.79
CA GLN A 115 17.20 -14.98 -9.29
C GLN A 115 18.58 -14.37 -9.05
N ALA A 116 19.12 -13.61 -10.00
CA ALA A 116 20.40 -12.94 -9.82
C ALA A 116 20.40 -11.99 -8.62
N LEU A 117 19.36 -11.15 -8.49
CA LEU A 117 19.19 -10.25 -7.35
C LEU A 117 19.05 -11.02 -6.03
N SER A 118 18.43 -12.19 -6.04
CA SER A 118 18.30 -13.03 -4.84
C SER A 118 19.64 -13.57 -4.36
N GLU A 119 20.53 -13.96 -5.26
CA GLU A 119 21.88 -14.37 -4.86
C GLU A 119 22.65 -13.23 -4.21
N ALA A 120 22.55 -12.02 -4.76
CA ALA A 120 23.13 -10.82 -4.12
C ALA A 120 22.54 -10.55 -2.73
N LEU A 121 21.24 -10.69 -2.55
CA LEU A 121 20.58 -10.46 -1.25
C LEU A 121 21.05 -11.44 -0.16
N LYS A 122 21.51 -12.63 -0.49
CA LYS A 122 22.08 -13.58 0.49
C LYS A 122 23.37 -13.05 1.13
N ILE A 123 24.09 -12.16 0.44
CA ILE A 123 25.40 -11.64 0.83
C ILE A 123 25.30 -10.19 1.29
N ASN A 124 24.51 -9.38 0.57
CA ASN A 124 24.38 -7.94 0.85
C ASN A 124 23.75 -7.70 2.23
N SER A 125 24.42 -6.91 3.02
CA SER A 125 24.07 -6.57 4.40
C SER A 125 23.73 -5.08 4.61
N THR A 126 23.40 -4.35 3.55
CA THR A 126 23.11 -2.91 3.62
C THR A 126 21.77 -2.54 3.01
N LEU A 127 21.28 -3.30 2.03
CA LEU A 127 20.02 -2.98 1.37
C LEU A 127 18.85 -3.23 2.30
N THR A 128 18.09 -2.18 2.59
CA THR A 128 16.88 -2.22 3.43
C THR A 128 15.59 -2.16 2.65
N THR A 129 15.62 -1.51 1.49
CA THR A 129 14.43 -1.32 0.63
C THR A 129 14.72 -1.76 -0.80
N LEU A 130 13.94 -2.73 -1.27
CA LEU A 130 14.01 -3.24 -2.65
C LEU A 130 12.64 -3.15 -3.33
N ASN A 131 12.57 -2.36 -4.41
CA ASN A 131 11.38 -2.22 -5.20
C ASN A 131 11.54 -2.88 -6.58
N LEU A 132 10.84 -4.00 -6.76
CA LEU A 132 10.87 -4.82 -7.97
C LEU A 132 9.49 -4.86 -8.68
N ARG A 133 8.62 -3.87 -8.48
CA ARG A 133 7.28 -3.84 -9.07
C ARG A 133 7.33 -3.88 -10.60
N TYR A 134 6.38 -4.59 -11.22
CA TYR A 134 6.22 -4.66 -12.68
C TYR A 134 7.48 -5.12 -13.42
N ASN A 135 7.92 -6.35 -13.14
CA ASN A 135 9.11 -6.95 -13.76
C ASN A 135 8.91 -8.37 -14.30
N ALA A 136 7.67 -8.86 -14.33
CA ALA A 136 7.34 -10.21 -14.79
C ALA A 136 8.11 -11.33 -14.04
N ILE A 137 8.28 -11.18 -12.73
CA ILE A 137 9.09 -12.07 -11.88
C ILE A 137 8.50 -13.49 -11.81
N GLY A 138 7.18 -13.60 -11.74
CA GLY A 138 6.46 -14.87 -11.63
C GLY A 138 6.77 -15.66 -10.34
N ASP A 139 6.24 -16.87 -10.28
CA ASP A 139 6.43 -17.75 -9.13
C ASP A 139 7.89 -18.19 -8.95
N ASN A 140 8.60 -18.44 -10.03
CA ASN A 140 10.00 -18.87 -9.98
C ASN A 140 10.92 -17.77 -9.39
N GLY A 141 10.71 -16.52 -9.79
CA GLY A 141 11.46 -15.40 -9.22
C GLY A 141 11.09 -15.15 -7.76
N ALA A 142 9.80 -15.27 -7.40
CA ALA A 142 9.35 -15.21 -6.01
C ALA A 142 9.96 -16.32 -5.15
N GLN A 143 10.10 -17.54 -5.71
CA GLN A 143 10.79 -18.65 -5.05
C GLN A 143 12.27 -18.29 -4.77
N ALA A 144 12.99 -17.76 -5.75
CA ALA A 144 14.38 -17.35 -5.57
C ALA A 144 14.53 -16.27 -4.50
N LEU A 145 13.70 -15.23 -4.56
CA LEU A 145 13.67 -14.16 -3.53
C LEU A 145 13.36 -14.73 -2.14
N SER A 146 12.47 -15.71 -2.06
CA SER A 146 12.14 -16.35 -0.79
C SER A 146 13.35 -17.06 -0.17
N GLU A 147 14.17 -17.74 -0.97
CA GLU A 147 15.38 -18.38 -0.45
C GLU A 147 16.38 -17.34 0.11
N ALA A 148 16.52 -16.20 -0.55
CA ALA A 148 17.36 -15.12 -0.05
C ALA A 148 16.84 -14.53 1.27
N LEU A 149 15.54 -14.32 1.39
CA LEU A 149 14.92 -13.75 2.59
C LEU A 149 15.07 -14.64 3.84
N LYS A 150 15.35 -15.92 3.70
CA LYS A 150 15.59 -16.81 4.85
C LYS A 150 16.90 -16.49 5.57
N THR A 151 17.87 -15.93 4.86
CA THR A 151 19.21 -15.62 5.38
C THR A 151 19.52 -14.12 5.44
N ASN A 152 18.83 -13.34 4.63
CA ASN A 152 19.03 -11.88 4.64
C ASN A 152 18.51 -11.27 5.95
N SER A 153 19.36 -10.49 6.60
CA SER A 153 19.09 -9.87 7.91
C SER A 153 18.98 -8.34 7.86
N THR A 154 18.79 -7.76 6.68
CA THR A 154 18.76 -6.29 6.53
C THR A 154 17.55 -5.77 5.76
N LEU A 155 16.98 -6.56 4.86
CA LEU A 155 15.86 -6.10 4.05
C LEU A 155 14.59 -5.97 4.91
N THR A 156 14.09 -4.75 5.03
CA THR A 156 12.88 -4.42 5.78
C THR A 156 11.66 -4.22 4.88
N THR A 157 11.89 -3.81 3.64
CA THR A 157 10.80 -3.50 2.70
C THR A 157 11.03 -4.16 1.35
N LEU A 158 10.09 -5.03 0.96
CA LEU A 158 10.08 -5.70 -0.35
C LEU A 158 8.78 -5.38 -1.09
N MET A 159 8.90 -4.82 -2.29
CA MET A 159 7.77 -4.46 -3.13
C MET A 159 7.78 -5.30 -4.42
N LEU A 160 6.76 -6.14 -4.57
CA LEU A 160 6.61 -7.11 -5.67
C LEU A 160 5.31 -6.93 -6.47
N SER A 161 4.69 -5.75 -6.44
CA SER A 161 3.43 -5.53 -7.16
C SER A 161 3.58 -5.75 -8.67
N GLY A 162 2.55 -6.31 -9.32
CA GLY A 162 2.49 -6.44 -10.77
C GLY A 162 3.54 -7.40 -11.35
N ASN A 163 3.74 -8.54 -10.72
CA ASN A 163 4.77 -9.50 -11.11
C ASN A 163 4.22 -10.87 -11.52
N SER A 164 2.92 -11.02 -11.70
CA SER A 164 2.28 -12.31 -12.03
C SER A 164 2.62 -13.43 -11.03
N ILE A 165 2.76 -13.09 -9.76
CA ILE A 165 2.99 -14.05 -8.68
C ILE A 165 1.65 -14.71 -8.34
N GLY A 166 1.59 -16.02 -8.42
CA GLY A 166 0.43 -16.82 -8.06
C GLY A 166 0.56 -17.45 -6.67
N ASP A 167 -0.27 -18.47 -6.44
CA ASP A 167 -0.29 -19.20 -5.16
C ASP A 167 1.04 -19.87 -4.83
N ASN A 168 1.75 -20.37 -5.83
CA ASN A 168 3.03 -21.03 -5.63
C ASN A 168 4.12 -20.04 -5.18
N GLY A 169 4.17 -18.85 -5.79
CA GLY A 169 5.08 -17.79 -5.37
C GLY A 169 4.74 -17.25 -3.97
N ALA A 170 3.44 -17.06 -3.68
CA ALA A 170 2.97 -16.67 -2.36
C ALA A 170 3.33 -17.72 -1.29
N ARG A 171 3.20 -19.02 -1.62
CA ARG A 171 3.62 -20.14 -0.75
C ARG A 171 5.13 -20.15 -0.52
N ALA A 172 5.93 -19.82 -1.53
CA ALA A 172 7.36 -19.67 -1.37
C ALA A 172 7.71 -18.52 -0.42
N LEU A 173 7.15 -17.33 -0.65
CA LEU A 173 7.34 -16.16 0.21
C LEU A 173 6.88 -16.42 1.66
N SER A 174 5.79 -17.18 1.84
CA SER A 174 5.30 -17.54 3.17
C SER A 174 6.32 -18.39 3.96
N LYS A 175 7.05 -19.30 3.27
CA LYS A 175 8.11 -20.07 3.92
C LYS A 175 9.24 -19.16 4.43
N ALA A 176 9.60 -18.13 3.67
CA ALA A 176 10.58 -17.16 4.12
C ALA A 176 10.08 -16.31 5.28
N LEU A 177 8.83 -15.87 5.26
CA LEU A 177 8.23 -15.09 6.35
C LEU A 177 8.23 -15.83 7.68
N LYS A 178 8.15 -17.17 7.69
CA LYS A 178 8.22 -17.96 8.93
C LYS A 178 9.57 -17.87 9.65
N THR A 179 10.64 -17.52 8.93
CA THR A 179 12.00 -17.45 9.46
C THR A 179 12.62 -16.06 9.41
N SER A 180 12.09 -15.18 8.57
CA SER A 180 12.58 -13.81 8.46
C SER A 180 12.26 -13.02 9.73
N SER A 181 13.29 -12.42 10.30
CA SER A 181 13.22 -11.56 11.49
C SER A 181 13.41 -10.07 11.18
N THR A 182 13.38 -9.68 9.91
CA THR A 182 13.69 -8.31 9.49
C THR A 182 12.66 -7.69 8.57
N LEU A 183 11.91 -8.50 7.81
CA LEU A 183 10.95 -7.94 6.86
C LEU A 183 9.73 -7.35 7.60
N VAL A 184 9.57 -6.04 7.45
CA VAL A 184 8.51 -5.23 8.07
C VAL A 184 7.36 -4.97 7.09
N THR A 185 7.68 -4.75 5.82
CA THR A 185 6.70 -4.40 4.79
C THR A 185 6.83 -5.32 3.58
N LEU A 186 5.73 -6.01 3.25
CA LEU A 186 5.59 -6.82 2.04
C LEU A 186 4.41 -6.32 1.20
N ILE A 187 4.68 -5.94 -0.06
CA ILE A 187 3.67 -5.43 -0.99
C ILE A 187 3.57 -6.35 -2.20
N LEU A 188 2.42 -7.01 -2.33
CA LEU A 188 2.11 -8.01 -3.36
C LEU A 188 0.91 -7.60 -4.24
N ASN A 189 0.65 -6.31 -4.38
CA ASN A 189 -0.50 -5.80 -5.13
C ASN A 189 -0.46 -6.20 -6.62
N ASN A 190 -1.62 -6.32 -7.27
CA ASN A 190 -1.72 -6.62 -8.72
C ASN A 190 -0.93 -7.89 -9.09
N ASN A 191 -1.15 -8.97 -8.38
CA ASN A 191 -0.64 -10.30 -8.66
C ASN A 191 -1.81 -11.27 -8.88
N SER A 192 -1.53 -12.57 -8.95
CA SER A 192 -2.54 -13.62 -9.19
C SER A 192 -2.68 -14.54 -7.97
N ILE A 193 -2.58 -13.99 -6.77
CA ILE A 193 -2.67 -14.73 -5.51
C ILE A 193 -4.15 -15.01 -5.22
N GLY A 194 -4.50 -16.27 -5.13
CA GLY A 194 -5.82 -16.75 -4.76
C GLY A 194 -5.90 -17.17 -3.29
N ASP A 195 -6.96 -17.92 -2.97
CA ASP A 195 -7.21 -18.39 -1.60
C ASP A 195 -6.09 -19.30 -1.07
N ASN A 196 -5.51 -20.15 -1.92
CA ASN A 196 -4.40 -21.02 -1.50
C ASN A 196 -3.12 -20.23 -1.16
N GLY A 197 -2.83 -19.17 -1.90
CA GLY A 197 -1.72 -18.28 -1.61
C GLY A 197 -1.97 -17.47 -0.33
N ALA A 198 -3.19 -16.96 -0.16
CA ALA A 198 -3.62 -16.27 1.06
C ALA A 198 -3.55 -17.19 2.28
N GLN A 199 -3.98 -18.45 2.16
CA GLN A 199 -3.82 -19.46 3.21
C GLN A 199 -2.35 -19.66 3.60
N ALA A 200 -1.46 -19.77 2.62
CA ALA A 200 -0.04 -19.93 2.91
C ALA A 200 0.56 -18.71 3.65
N LEU A 201 0.19 -17.50 3.23
CA LEU A 201 0.58 -16.26 3.90
C LEU A 201 0.00 -16.19 5.33
N ALA A 202 -1.26 -16.59 5.51
CA ALA A 202 -1.90 -16.66 6.82
C ALA A 202 -1.16 -17.60 7.78
N GLU A 203 -0.76 -18.79 7.32
CA GLU A 203 0.04 -19.72 8.13
C GLU A 203 1.42 -19.16 8.50
N ALA A 204 1.98 -18.29 7.67
CA ALA A 204 3.21 -17.60 8.03
C ALA A 204 2.96 -16.49 9.06
N LEU A 205 1.89 -15.73 8.93
CA LEU A 205 1.52 -14.66 9.87
C LEU A 205 1.27 -15.17 11.29
N LYS A 206 0.79 -16.41 11.46
CA LYS A 206 0.61 -17.02 12.81
C LYS A 206 1.92 -17.13 13.60
N ILE A 207 3.06 -17.14 12.92
CA ILE A 207 4.39 -17.35 13.50
C ILE A 207 5.25 -16.09 13.41
N ASN A 208 5.10 -15.35 12.29
CA ASN A 208 5.92 -14.17 12.03
C ASN A 208 5.61 -13.05 13.03
N SER A 209 6.66 -12.50 13.63
CA SER A 209 6.61 -11.43 14.63
C SER A 209 7.27 -10.13 14.19
N THR A 210 7.44 -9.90 12.89
CA THR A 210 8.13 -8.71 12.35
C THR A 210 7.35 -7.96 11.29
N LEU A 211 6.51 -8.66 10.53
CA LEU A 211 5.74 -8.03 9.46
C LEU A 211 4.62 -7.16 10.04
N THR A 212 4.70 -5.86 9.82
CA THR A 212 3.66 -4.89 10.24
C THR A 212 2.72 -4.50 9.12
N THR A 213 3.17 -4.60 7.87
CA THR A 213 2.39 -4.18 6.71
C THR A 213 2.35 -5.26 5.64
N LEU A 214 1.14 -5.74 5.33
CA LEU A 214 0.86 -6.65 4.21
C LEU A 214 -0.16 -6.01 3.26
N LYS A 215 0.21 -5.84 1.98
CA LYS A 215 -0.69 -5.32 0.95
C LYS A 215 -0.88 -6.34 -0.16
N LEU A 216 -2.15 -6.70 -0.40
CA LEU A 216 -2.59 -7.73 -1.35
C LEU A 216 -3.62 -7.19 -2.36
N VAL A 217 -3.61 -5.88 -2.61
CA VAL A 217 -4.55 -5.17 -3.49
C VAL A 217 -4.62 -5.82 -4.87
N ARG A 218 -5.84 -5.97 -5.44
CA ARG A 218 -6.05 -6.56 -6.77
C ARG A 218 -5.37 -7.92 -6.92
N ASN A 219 -5.71 -8.84 -6.04
CA ASN A 219 -5.44 -10.26 -6.14
C ASN A 219 -6.78 -11.03 -6.25
N SER A 220 -6.73 -12.34 -6.43
CA SER A 220 -7.92 -13.18 -6.58
C SER A 220 -8.30 -13.86 -5.27
N ILE A 221 -8.18 -13.14 -4.15
CA ILE A 221 -8.51 -13.64 -2.82
C ILE A 221 -10.02 -13.51 -2.61
N GLU A 222 -10.68 -14.62 -2.31
CA GLU A 222 -12.11 -14.71 -2.05
C GLU A 222 -12.40 -14.87 -0.55
N ASN A 223 -13.61 -15.32 -0.23
CA ASN A 223 -14.04 -15.48 1.15
C ASN A 223 -13.18 -16.49 1.94
N ASN A 224 -12.73 -17.58 1.30
CA ASN A 224 -11.93 -18.58 1.99
C ASN A 224 -10.54 -18.04 2.34
N GLY A 225 -9.90 -17.33 1.42
CA GLY A 225 -8.61 -16.68 1.70
C GLY A 225 -8.72 -15.62 2.80
N ALA A 226 -9.79 -14.80 2.77
CA ALA A 226 -10.10 -13.85 3.82
C ALA A 226 -10.31 -14.52 5.18
N GLN A 227 -11.00 -15.67 5.22
CA GLN A 227 -11.18 -16.46 6.42
C GLN A 227 -9.84 -16.96 6.99
N MET A 228 -8.95 -17.47 6.14
CA MET A 228 -7.63 -17.91 6.59
C MET A 228 -6.80 -16.76 7.16
N LEU A 229 -6.82 -15.58 6.52
CA LEU A 229 -6.16 -14.38 7.04
C LEU A 229 -6.78 -13.93 8.37
N ALA A 230 -8.10 -14.02 8.51
CA ALA A 230 -8.81 -13.72 9.75
C ALA A 230 -8.35 -14.65 10.90
N GLU A 231 -8.24 -15.96 10.66
CA GLU A 231 -7.72 -16.90 11.66
C GLU A 231 -6.27 -16.59 12.06
N ALA A 232 -5.46 -16.11 11.12
CA ALA A 232 -4.11 -15.66 11.46
C ALA A 232 -4.12 -14.38 12.31
N LEU A 233 -4.99 -13.42 12.03
CA LEU A 233 -5.12 -12.17 12.80
C LEU A 233 -5.53 -12.40 14.25
N LYS A 234 -6.28 -13.48 14.56
CA LYS A 234 -6.63 -13.83 15.96
C LYS A 234 -5.41 -14.15 16.83
N ILE A 235 -4.29 -14.52 16.18
CA ILE A 235 -3.06 -14.96 16.85
C ILE A 235 -1.94 -13.93 16.67
N ASN A 236 -1.86 -13.34 15.46
CA ASN A 236 -0.80 -12.39 15.13
C ASN A 236 -0.93 -11.09 15.92
N SER A 237 0.16 -10.69 16.56
CA SER A 237 0.27 -9.51 17.40
C SER A 237 1.24 -8.45 16.86
N THR A 238 1.51 -8.45 15.55
CA THR A 238 2.47 -7.52 14.93
C THR A 238 1.92 -6.80 13.70
N LEU A 239 1.00 -7.40 12.96
CA LEU A 239 0.44 -6.79 11.77
C LEU A 239 -0.46 -5.61 12.15
N THR A 240 -0.06 -4.41 11.71
CA THR A 240 -0.83 -3.17 11.94
C THR A 240 -1.62 -2.73 10.72
N THR A 241 -1.19 -3.12 9.53
CA THR A 241 -1.83 -2.74 8.26
C THR A 241 -2.09 -3.97 7.39
N LEU A 242 -3.36 -4.23 7.09
CA LEU A 242 -3.80 -5.21 6.09
C LEU A 242 -4.60 -4.52 4.99
N ASN A 243 -4.13 -4.62 3.75
CA ASN A 243 -4.85 -4.08 2.60
C ASN A 243 -5.29 -5.20 1.67
N LEU A 244 -6.61 -5.37 1.55
CA LEU A 244 -7.32 -6.32 0.71
C LEU A 244 -8.24 -5.61 -0.32
N GLU A 245 -7.86 -4.40 -0.73
CA GLU A 245 -8.60 -3.62 -1.73
C GLU A 245 -8.68 -4.37 -3.06
N LYS A 246 -9.88 -4.33 -3.68
CA LYS A 246 -10.11 -4.96 -4.99
C LYS A 246 -9.65 -6.42 -5.05
N THR A 247 -10.02 -7.16 -4.03
CA THR A 247 -10.04 -8.62 -4.01
C THR A 247 -11.48 -9.08 -4.31
N LEU A 248 -11.87 -10.27 -3.99
CA LEU A 248 -13.21 -10.80 -4.28
C LEU A 248 -13.97 -11.16 -2.99
N ILE A 249 -13.74 -10.40 -1.93
CA ILE A 249 -14.28 -10.64 -0.60
C ILE A 249 -15.74 -10.20 -0.56
N GLY A 250 -16.63 -11.11 -0.15
CA GLY A 250 -18.01 -10.83 0.13
C GLY A 250 -18.33 -10.85 1.63
N ASP A 251 -19.62 -10.99 1.94
CA ASP A 251 -20.11 -10.97 3.32
C ASP A 251 -19.46 -12.02 4.23
N ASN A 252 -19.22 -13.22 3.73
CA ASN A 252 -18.65 -14.31 4.54
C ASN A 252 -17.20 -14.02 4.94
N GLY A 253 -16.40 -13.48 4.02
CA GLY A 253 -15.02 -13.06 4.31
C GLY A 253 -14.98 -11.86 5.26
N ALA A 254 -15.85 -10.88 5.04
CA ALA A 254 -16.00 -9.72 5.94
C ALA A 254 -16.43 -10.15 7.35
N GLN A 255 -17.33 -11.13 7.47
CA GLN A 255 -17.74 -11.68 8.75
C GLN A 255 -16.57 -12.37 9.48
N ALA A 256 -15.77 -13.15 8.76
CA ALA A 256 -14.59 -13.79 9.36
C ALA A 256 -13.57 -12.76 9.86
N LEU A 257 -13.30 -11.70 9.08
CA LEU A 257 -12.43 -10.59 9.48
C LEU A 257 -13.01 -9.85 10.70
N ALA A 258 -14.32 -9.65 10.75
CA ALA A 258 -15.00 -9.05 11.90
C ALA A 258 -14.79 -9.87 13.18
N GLU A 259 -14.94 -11.20 13.12
CA GLU A 259 -14.68 -12.06 14.28
C GLU A 259 -13.21 -12.02 14.73
N ALA A 260 -12.28 -11.84 13.79
CA ALA A 260 -10.88 -11.63 14.14
C ALA A 260 -10.66 -10.27 14.85
N LEU A 261 -11.30 -9.21 14.36
CA LEU A 261 -11.19 -7.86 14.95
C LEU A 261 -11.69 -7.79 16.39
N LYS A 262 -12.66 -8.64 16.81
CA LYS A 262 -13.12 -8.71 18.20
C LYS A 262 -12.02 -9.17 19.18
N ILE A 263 -10.97 -9.84 18.68
CA ILE A 263 -9.90 -10.44 19.46
C ILE A 263 -8.57 -9.69 19.22
N ASN A 264 -8.32 -9.32 17.95
CA ASN A 264 -7.06 -8.67 17.56
C ASN A 264 -6.96 -7.26 18.14
N SER A 265 -5.83 -7.00 18.79
CA SER A 265 -5.50 -5.73 19.43
C SER A 265 -4.28 -5.03 18.82
N THR A 266 -3.96 -5.31 17.56
CA THR A 266 -2.79 -4.73 16.89
C THR A 266 -3.09 -4.12 15.53
N LEU A 267 -4.10 -4.61 14.81
CA LEU A 267 -4.47 -4.07 13.51
C LEU A 267 -5.09 -2.68 13.67
N THR A 268 -4.43 -1.69 13.06
CA THR A 268 -4.88 -0.28 13.08
C THR A 268 -5.50 0.16 11.77
N ILE A 269 -5.12 -0.46 10.65
CA ILE A 269 -5.62 -0.13 9.32
C ILE A 269 -6.12 -1.40 8.62
N LEU A 270 -7.40 -1.42 8.28
CA LEU A 270 -8.01 -2.44 7.42
C LEU A 270 -8.61 -1.77 6.19
N ASN A 271 -8.11 -2.14 5.01
CA ASN A 271 -8.68 -1.69 3.75
C ASN A 271 -9.38 -2.85 3.03
N LEU A 272 -10.68 -2.68 2.78
CA LEU A 272 -11.59 -3.59 2.09
C LEU A 272 -12.27 -2.91 0.88
N ASP A 273 -11.70 -1.83 0.35
CA ASP A 273 -12.25 -1.09 -0.79
C ASP A 273 -12.43 -2.00 -2.02
N GLY A 274 -13.47 -1.72 -2.81
CA GLY A 274 -13.67 -2.37 -4.09
C GLY A 274 -13.95 -3.87 -3.99
N ASN A 275 -14.63 -4.31 -2.94
CA ASN A 275 -15.03 -5.68 -2.70
C ASN A 275 -16.54 -5.88 -2.94
N SER A 276 -17.09 -7.02 -2.53
CA SER A 276 -18.51 -7.36 -2.69
C SER A 276 -19.22 -7.49 -1.33
N ILE A 277 -18.88 -6.60 -0.40
CA ILE A 277 -19.43 -6.60 0.96
C ILE A 277 -20.81 -5.92 0.92
N GLU A 278 -21.82 -6.64 1.38
CA GLU A 278 -23.20 -6.18 1.48
C GLU A 278 -23.57 -5.88 2.94
N ASN A 279 -24.87 -5.80 3.20
CA ASN A 279 -25.40 -5.46 4.54
C ASN A 279 -24.99 -6.45 5.63
N LYS A 280 -24.86 -7.74 5.31
CA LYS A 280 -24.51 -8.78 6.29
C LYS A 280 -23.06 -8.64 6.76
N GLY A 281 -22.13 -8.43 5.82
CA GLY A 281 -20.71 -8.20 6.13
C GLY A 281 -20.49 -6.88 6.86
N ALA A 282 -21.15 -5.80 6.40
CA ALA A 282 -21.11 -4.51 7.07
C ALA A 282 -21.62 -4.56 8.50
N ARG A 283 -22.71 -5.29 8.75
CA ARG A 283 -23.24 -5.51 10.11
C ARG A 283 -22.25 -6.26 10.99
N ALA A 284 -21.60 -7.29 10.46
CA ALA A 284 -20.59 -8.03 11.23
C ALA A 284 -19.40 -7.14 11.61
N LEU A 285 -18.89 -6.34 10.67
CA LEU A 285 -17.84 -5.36 10.93
C LEU A 285 -18.26 -4.32 11.98
N ALA A 286 -19.51 -3.82 11.88
CA ALA A 286 -20.08 -2.91 12.85
C ALA A 286 -20.11 -3.52 14.27
N GLU A 287 -20.56 -4.77 14.41
CA GLU A 287 -20.55 -5.46 15.70
C GLU A 287 -19.13 -5.62 16.28
N ALA A 288 -18.13 -5.88 15.41
CA ALA A 288 -16.75 -5.94 15.86
C ALA A 288 -16.24 -4.57 16.35
N LEU A 289 -16.59 -3.48 15.66
CA LEU A 289 -16.20 -2.13 16.05
C LEU A 289 -16.74 -1.71 17.42
N LYS A 290 -17.85 -2.26 17.89
CA LYS A 290 -18.40 -1.96 19.23
C LYS A 290 -17.44 -2.35 20.35
N THR A 291 -16.56 -3.32 20.13
CA THR A 291 -15.62 -3.86 21.13
C THR A 291 -14.16 -3.64 20.77
N ASN A 292 -13.84 -3.46 19.48
CA ASN A 292 -12.48 -3.22 19.04
C ASN A 292 -12.05 -1.77 19.36
N SER A 293 -10.96 -1.61 20.06
CA SER A 293 -10.39 -0.33 20.48
C SER A 293 -9.06 0.01 19.80
N THR A 294 -8.68 -0.70 18.74
CA THR A 294 -7.38 -0.54 18.08
C THR A 294 -7.47 -0.13 16.62
N LEU A 295 -8.54 -0.52 15.92
CA LEU A 295 -8.72 -0.14 14.52
C LEU A 295 -9.04 1.36 14.43
N THR A 296 -8.13 2.11 13.85
CA THR A 296 -8.27 3.56 13.65
C THR A 296 -8.74 3.93 12.25
N THR A 297 -8.53 3.04 11.29
CA THR A 297 -8.85 3.29 9.89
C THR A 297 -9.54 2.09 9.26
N LEU A 298 -10.76 2.30 8.77
CA LEU A 298 -11.54 1.32 8.02
C LEU A 298 -11.95 1.90 6.68
N HIS A 299 -11.54 1.26 5.59
CA HIS A 299 -11.95 1.60 4.24
C HIS A 299 -12.90 0.55 3.70
N LEU A 300 -14.06 1.00 3.23
CA LEU A 300 -15.15 0.21 2.64
C LEU A 300 -15.69 0.86 1.35
N HIS A 301 -14.88 1.72 0.70
CA HIS A 301 -15.22 2.37 -0.55
C HIS A 301 -15.56 1.37 -1.67
N VAL A 302 -16.53 1.67 -2.53
CA VAL A 302 -16.95 0.81 -3.65
C VAL A 302 -17.24 -0.62 -3.16
N ASN A 303 -18.24 -0.74 -2.28
CA ASN A 303 -18.86 -1.99 -1.85
C ASN A 303 -20.37 -1.93 -2.15
N TRP A 304 -21.14 -2.85 -1.60
CA TRP A 304 -22.58 -2.94 -1.85
C TRP A 304 -23.38 -2.74 -0.57
N ILE A 305 -22.83 -1.94 0.36
CA ILE A 305 -23.43 -1.66 1.66
C ILE A 305 -24.66 -0.80 1.45
N GLY A 306 -25.81 -1.33 1.85
CA GLY A 306 -27.07 -0.62 1.79
C GLY A 306 -27.46 0.01 3.12
N GLU A 307 -28.70 0.48 3.20
CA GLU A 307 -29.28 1.14 4.36
C GLU A 307 -29.10 0.36 5.67
N ASN A 308 -29.41 -0.95 5.67
CA ASN A 308 -29.32 -1.79 6.88
C ASN A 308 -27.86 -1.94 7.39
N GLY A 309 -26.89 -2.01 6.48
CA GLY A 309 -25.46 -2.04 6.83
C GLY A 309 -25.00 -0.71 7.42
N ALA A 310 -25.46 0.39 6.83
CA ALA A 310 -25.18 1.74 7.30
C ALA A 310 -25.78 2.04 8.68
N GLN A 311 -27.02 1.58 8.94
CA GLN A 311 -27.66 1.67 10.25
C GLN A 311 -26.85 0.93 11.32
N ALA A 312 -26.40 -0.29 11.03
CA ALA A 312 -25.55 -1.03 11.96
C ALA A 312 -24.21 -0.32 12.23
N MET A 313 -23.61 0.25 11.18
CA MET A 313 -22.38 1.03 11.31
C MET A 313 -22.60 2.29 12.17
N ALA A 314 -23.73 2.96 12.01
CA ALA A 314 -24.13 4.09 12.83
C ALA A 314 -24.23 3.72 14.32
N GLU A 315 -24.86 2.60 14.65
CA GLU A 315 -24.93 2.11 16.05
C GLU A 315 -23.53 1.77 16.61
N ALA A 316 -22.63 1.25 15.79
CA ALA A 316 -21.25 1.03 16.20
C ALA A 316 -20.50 2.34 16.47
N LEU A 317 -20.68 3.34 15.61
CA LEU A 317 -20.02 4.65 15.76
C LEU A 317 -20.45 5.40 17.04
N LYS A 318 -21.67 5.18 17.54
CA LYS A 318 -22.13 5.77 18.81
C LYS A 318 -21.34 5.27 20.02
N ILE A 319 -20.70 4.09 19.91
CA ILE A 319 -20.03 3.41 20.99
C ILE A 319 -18.49 3.40 20.79
N ASN A 320 -18.08 3.22 19.53
CA ASN A 320 -16.66 3.12 19.19
C ASN A 320 -15.90 4.43 19.46
N SER A 321 -14.81 4.33 20.20
CA SER A 321 -13.93 5.45 20.59
C SER A 321 -12.53 5.34 19.99
N ALA A 322 -12.29 4.49 18.99
CA ALA A 322 -10.99 4.27 18.38
C ALA A 322 -10.93 4.71 16.91
N LEU A 323 -12.04 4.59 16.18
CA LEU A 323 -12.05 4.85 14.74
C LEU A 323 -11.89 6.34 14.46
N ILE A 324 -10.87 6.68 13.67
CA ILE A 324 -10.51 8.04 13.26
C ILE A 324 -10.92 8.30 11.82
N THR A 325 -10.78 7.28 10.97
CA THR A 325 -11.07 7.36 9.53
C THR A 325 -12.05 6.26 9.14
N LEU A 326 -13.17 6.68 8.54
CA LEU A 326 -14.15 5.78 7.92
C LEU A 326 -14.45 6.24 6.49
N ASP A 327 -14.22 5.35 5.54
CA ASP A 327 -14.63 5.55 4.16
C ASP A 327 -15.74 4.57 3.78
N LEU A 328 -16.93 5.10 3.50
CA LEU A 328 -18.11 4.38 3.05
C LEU A 328 -18.56 4.87 1.67
N SER A 329 -17.71 5.58 0.94
CA SER A 329 -18.06 6.18 -0.33
C SER A 329 -18.41 5.13 -1.40
N ASN A 330 -19.23 5.54 -2.37
CA ASN A 330 -19.66 4.70 -3.49
C ASN A 330 -20.26 3.35 -3.04
N ASN A 331 -21.21 3.44 -2.11
CA ASN A 331 -22.03 2.33 -1.63
C ASN A 331 -23.53 2.58 -1.99
N ARG A 332 -24.45 1.88 -1.37
CA ARG A 332 -25.90 1.96 -1.58
C ARG A 332 -26.60 2.37 -0.29
N ILE A 333 -26.05 3.35 0.45
CA ILE A 333 -26.48 3.67 1.81
C ILE A 333 -27.87 4.30 1.84
N GLU A 334 -28.24 5.05 0.81
CA GLU A 334 -29.54 5.71 0.68
C GLU A 334 -29.85 6.68 1.83
N CYS A 335 -31.06 7.25 1.81
CA CYS A 335 -31.45 8.35 2.71
C CYS A 335 -31.45 7.94 4.20
N ASN A 336 -32.13 6.83 4.56
CA ASN A 336 -32.28 6.46 5.97
C ASN A 336 -30.96 5.97 6.58
N GLY A 337 -30.13 5.25 5.79
CA GLY A 337 -28.78 4.88 6.20
C GLY A 337 -27.87 6.09 6.43
N GLY A 338 -27.95 7.05 5.50
CA GLY A 338 -27.24 8.32 5.63
C GLY A 338 -27.66 9.12 6.85
N GLN A 339 -28.98 9.22 7.08
CA GLN A 339 -29.53 9.86 8.28
C GLN A 339 -29.01 9.22 9.57
N ALA A 340 -29.04 7.88 9.66
CA ALA A 340 -28.56 7.17 10.85
C ALA A 340 -27.07 7.42 11.12
N LEU A 341 -26.23 7.41 10.07
CA LEU A 341 -24.81 7.71 10.18
C LEU A 341 -24.55 9.16 10.64
N CYS A 342 -25.31 10.11 10.09
CA CYS A 342 -25.20 11.50 10.50
C CYS A 342 -25.65 11.72 11.95
N GLU A 343 -26.74 11.07 12.39
CA GLU A 343 -27.17 11.09 13.79
C GLU A 343 -26.10 10.54 14.75
N ALA A 344 -25.37 9.50 14.34
CA ALA A 344 -24.29 8.93 15.16
C ALA A 344 -23.16 9.94 15.43
N LEU A 345 -22.91 10.88 14.54
CA LEU A 345 -21.91 11.93 14.73
C LEU A 345 -22.23 12.87 15.89
N LYS A 346 -23.48 12.94 16.36
CA LYS A 346 -23.84 13.75 17.53
C LYS A 346 -23.15 13.27 18.81
N THR A 347 -22.82 11.99 18.89
CA THR A 347 -22.21 11.36 20.05
C THR A 347 -20.80 10.89 19.81
N ASN A 348 -20.44 10.60 18.56
CA ASN A 348 -19.08 10.19 18.22
C ASN A 348 -18.11 11.37 18.31
N SER A 349 -17.05 11.19 19.09
CA SER A 349 -16.04 12.21 19.39
C SER A 349 -14.62 11.80 18.95
N THR A 350 -14.49 10.83 18.04
CA THR A 350 -13.18 10.31 17.59
C THR A 350 -12.99 10.38 16.08
N LEU A 351 -14.09 10.30 15.32
CA LEU A 351 -14.00 10.33 13.87
C LEU A 351 -13.60 11.74 13.37
N THR A 352 -12.48 11.81 12.66
CA THR A 352 -11.98 13.06 12.06
C THR A 352 -12.14 13.10 10.55
N PHE A 353 -12.09 11.94 9.90
CA PHE A 353 -12.31 11.79 8.46
C PHE A 353 -13.52 10.88 8.20
N PHE A 354 -14.52 11.41 7.50
CA PHE A 354 -15.69 10.65 7.09
C PHE A 354 -15.98 10.88 5.61
N ASN A 355 -15.99 9.81 4.84
CA ASN A 355 -16.30 9.86 3.42
C ASN A 355 -17.59 9.10 3.14
N LEU A 356 -18.60 9.83 2.66
CA LEU A 356 -19.92 9.35 2.26
C LEU A 356 -20.23 9.65 0.79
N GLU A 357 -19.21 10.02 -0.01
CA GLU A 357 -19.38 10.31 -1.43
C GLU A 357 -20.13 9.21 -2.17
N GLY A 358 -21.05 9.56 -3.10
CA GLY A 358 -21.69 8.58 -3.98
C GLY A 358 -22.67 7.62 -3.30
N ASN A 359 -23.50 8.08 -2.36
CA ASN A 359 -24.39 7.22 -1.56
C ASN A 359 -25.90 7.55 -1.62
N SER A 360 -26.31 8.53 -2.39
CA SER A 360 -27.72 8.95 -2.51
C SER A 360 -28.39 9.35 -1.18
N ILE A 361 -27.66 10.06 -0.31
CA ILE A 361 -28.09 10.45 1.04
C ILE A 361 -29.26 11.46 0.99
N GLY A 362 -29.34 12.33 0.00
CA GLY A 362 -30.41 13.28 -0.23
C GLY A 362 -30.46 14.43 0.80
N ASP A 363 -31.54 15.22 0.71
CA ASP A 363 -31.73 16.39 1.58
C ASP A 363 -31.95 16.02 3.05
N ASN A 364 -32.66 14.93 3.33
CA ASN A 364 -32.92 14.49 4.71
C ASN A 364 -31.61 14.10 5.42
N GLY A 365 -30.72 13.39 4.73
CA GLY A 365 -29.42 13.06 5.28
C GLY A 365 -28.54 14.29 5.48
N ALA A 366 -28.57 15.25 4.53
CA ALA A 366 -27.85 16.52 4.66
C ALA A 366 -28.39 17.35 5.84
N GLN A 367 -29.68 17.34 6.09
CA GLN A 367 -30.30 18.01 7.24
C GLN A 367 -29.90 17.36 8.57
N ALA A 368 -29.94 16.01 8.66
CA ALA A 368 -29.46 15.29 9.84
C ALA A 368 -27.97 15.58 10.13
N LEU A 369 -27.18 15.68 9.08
CA LEU A 369 -25.77 16.05 9.17
C LEU A 369 -25.58 17.47 9.67
N SER A 370 -26.36 18.43 9.16
CA SER A 370 -26.34 19.80 9.65
C SER A 370 -26.61 19.86 11.15
N GLU A 371 -27.62 19.14 11.64
CA GLU A 371 -27.91 19.05 13.08
C GLU A 371 -26.77 18.42 13.87
N ALA A 372 -26.12 17.37 13.33
CA ALA A 372 -24.98 16.74 13.99
C ALA A 372 -23.77 17.69 14.07
N LEU A 373 -23.49 18.44 13.01
CA LEU A 373 -22.37 19.36 12.96
C LEU A 373 -22.53 20.58 13.89
N LYS A 374 -23.73 20.89 14.38
CA LYS A 374 -23.92 21.90 15.43
C LYS A 374 -23.25 21.51 16.76
N ILE A 375 -23.05 20.22 16.97
CA ILE A 375 -22.56 19.64 18.22
C ILE A 375 -21.16 19.02 18.03
N ASN A 376 -20.97 18.31 16.92
CA ASN A 376 -19.72 17.62 16.65
C ASN A 376 -18.56 18.61 16.42
N SER A 377 -17.52 18.48 17.22
CA SER A 377 -16.30 19.31 17.20
C SER A 377 -15.03 18.50 16.87
N THR A 378 -15.16 17.28 16.35
CA THR A 378 -14.02 16.41 16.03
C THR A 378 -13.84 16.14 14.56
N LEU A 379 -14.93 16.14 13.80
CA LEU A 379 -14.88 15.89 12.37
C LEU A 379 -14.21 17.08 11.65
N THR A 380 -13.10 16.80 10.96
CA THR A 380 -12.33 17.81 10.21
C THR A 380 -12.51 17.69 8.70
N THR A 381 -12.70 16.47 8.22
CA THR A 381 -12.87 16.18 6.79
C THR A 381 -14.15 15.40 6.56
N LEU A 382 -15.04 15.94 5.76
CA LEU A 382 -16.29 15.34 5.35
C LEU A 382 -16.41 15.39 3.83
N ARG A 383 -16.71 14.26 3.20
CA ARG A 383 -16.92 14.17 1.75
C ARG A 383 -18.34 13.73 1.45
N LEU A 384 -19.06 14.52 0.67
CA LEU A 384 -20.47 14.34 0.34
C LEU A 384 -20.76 14.41 -1.17
N TYR A 385 -19.75 14.57 -2.00
CA TYR A 385 -19.93 14.67 -3.44
C TYR A 385 -20.82 13.54 -3.97
N ASN A 386 -21.66 13.83 -4.98
CA ASN A 386 -22.54 12.86 -5.63
C ASN A 386 -23.49 12.12 -4.67
N ASN A 387 -24.22 12.87 -3.82
CA ASN A 387 -25.20 12.35 -2.85
C ASN A 387 -26.65 12.75 -3.11
N SER A 388 -26.95 13.30 -4.27
CA SER A 388 -28.28 13.82 -4.62
C SER A 388 -28.82 14.83 -3.60
N ILE A 389 -27.94 15.66 -3.03
CA ILE A 389 -28.32 16.74 -2.12
C ILE A 389 -28.85 17.89 -2.97
N GLY A 390 -30.09 18.26 -2.73
CA GLY A 390 -30.79 19.36 -3.39
C GLY A 390 -30.58 20.70 -2.67
N GLU A 391 -31.39 21.68 -3.05
CA GLU A 391 -31.30 23.05 -2.54
C GLU A 391 -31.51 23.12 -1.01
N ASN A 392 -32.50 22.40 -0.47
CA ASN A 392 -32.81 22.37 0.96
C ASN A 392 -31.65 21.79 1.80
N GLY A 393 -31.07 20.69 1.36
CA GLY A 393 -29.92 20.08 2.03
C GLY A 393 -28.68 20.97 1.96
N ALA A 394 -28.41 21.56 0.80
CA ALA A 394 -27.30 22.49 0.61
C ALA A 394 -27.43 23.74 1.49
N GLN A 395 -28.65 24.29 1.62
CA GLN A 395 -28.92 25.42 2.52
C GLN A 395 -28.62 25.06 3.98
N ALA A 396 -29.13 23.90 4.46
CA ALA A 396 -28.90 23.46 5.82
C ALA A 396 -27.40 23.28 6.14
N LEU A 397 -26.64 22.71 5.22
CA LEU A 397 -25.19 22.58 5.35
C LEU A 397 -24.48 23.91 5.34
N SER A 398 -24.88 24.85 4.45
CA SER A 398 -24.32 26.18 4.39
C SER A 398 -24.53 26.98 5.71
N GLU A 399 -25.68 26.82 6.35
CA GLU A 399 -25.98 27.49 7.63
C GLU A 399 -25.10 26.95 8.77
N VAL A 400 -24.97 25.64 8.90
CA VAL A 400 -24.16 25.06 9.98
C VAL A 400 -22.66 25.34 9.80
N LEU A 401 -22.15 25.42 8.59
CA LEU A 401 -20.74 25.73 8.34
C LEU A 401 -20.35 27.17 8.72
N LYS A 402 -21.31 28.08 8.94
CA LYS A 402 -21.04 29.41 9.50
C LYS A 402 -20.65 29.35 10.97
N ILE A 403 -21.05 28.30 11.67
CA ILE A 403 -20.85 28.17 13.12
C ILE A 403 -19.90 26.97 13.47
N ASN A 404 -19.88 25.91 12.67
CA ASN A 404 -18.94 24.84 12.85
C ASN A 404 -17.58 25.23 12.27
N LEU A 405 -16.57 25.39 13.13
CA LEU A 405 -15.22 25.80 12.76
C LEU A 405 -14.25 24.61 12.64
N THR A 406 -14.72 23.39 12.83
CA THR A 406 -13.86 22.18 12.81
C THR A 406 -13.80 21.54 11.44
N VAL A 407 -14.90 21.51 10.68
CA VAL A 407 -14.88 20.98 9.32
C VAL A 407 -14.16 21.95 8.40
N THR A 408 -12.96 21.57 7.98
CA THR A 408 -12.09 22.37 7.10
C THR A 408 -12.13 21.93 5.65
N ILE A 409 -12.55 20.69 5.38
CA ILE A 409 -12.73 20.13 4.03
C ILE A 409 -14.14 19.56 3.92
N LEU A 410 -14.94 20.18 3.07
CA LEU A 410 -16.25 19.69 2.65
C LEU A 410 -16.27 19.65 1.12
N ASN A 411 -16.48 18.49 0.52
CA ASN A 411 -16.56 18.28 -0.92
C ASN A 411 -17.89 17.62 -1.28
#